data_2dd750e2a521d087fff24cdf3ee2f029
#
_entry.id   2dd750e2a521d087fff24cdf3ee2f029
#
_cell.length_a   1.000
_cell.length_b   1.000
_cell.length_c   1.000
_cell.angle_alpha   90.00
_cell.angle_beta   90.00
_cell.angle_gamma   90.00
#
_symmetry.space_group_name_H-M   'P 1'
#
loop_
_entity.id
_entity.type
_entity.pdbx_description
1 polymer ?
#
loop_
_entity_poly.entity_id
_entity_poly.type
_entity_poly.pdbx_seq_one_letter_code
_entity_poly.pdbx_strand_id
1 'polypeptide(L)'
;MSEFITYQTIVMRDHTEKEWKEKLNKDFRDLLNEDFLLSVGIGEAVNNAIEHGNYPVIVELQYSKNTVDMRIKDHGNGFDVEKKFHDIEKYGTERLLSDIVLEERGRGILMMMQIFQKVQYNDRGNEVVLWRETREEAEAI
;
A
#
# COMPACT_ATOMS: atom_id res chain seq x y z
N MET A 1 -19.89 -19.25 4.47
CA MET A 1 -20.03 -17.87 4.01
C MET A 1 -18.90 -17.02 4.57
N SER A 2 -18.15 -16.40 3.71
CA SER A 2 -17.07 -15.53 4.17
C SER A 2 -17.63 -14.17 4.60
N GLU A 3 -17.22 -13.72 5.73
CA GLU A 3 -17.57 -12.40 6.20
C GLU A 3 -16.38 -11.48 6.01
N PHE A 4 -16.64 -10.30 5.49
CA PHE A 4 -15.62 -9.28 5.36
C PHE A 4 -15.76 -8.30 6.50
N ILE A 5 -14.63 -7.97 7.09
CA ILE A 5 -14.55 -6.89 8.06
C ILE A 5 -13.99 -5.70 7.31
N THR A 6 -14.69 -4.58 7.41
CA THR A 6 -14.32 -3.36 6.68
C THR A 6 -13.90 -2.29 7.66
N TYR A 7 -12.74 -1.69 7.39
CA TYR A 7 -12.25 -0.54 8.15
C TYR A 7 -11.98 0.61 7.20
N GLN A 8 -12.11 1.81 7.72
CA GLN A 8 -11.75 3.01 6.99
C GLN A 8 -11.04 3.96 7.94
N THR A 9 -9.98 4.58 7.46
CA THR A 9 -9.33 5.66 8.19
C THR A 9 -8.96 6.77 7.22
N ILE A 10 -8.84 7.99 7.74
CA ILE A 10 -8.55 9.17 6.93
C ILE A 10 -7.34 9.86 7.54
N VAL A 11 -6.33 10.11 6.71
CA VAL A 11 -5.14 10.84 7.12
C VAL A 11 -5.25 12.27 6.63
N MET A 12 -5.22 13.19 7.56
CA MET A 12 -5.39 14.62 7.29
C MET A 12 -4.03 15.31 7.26
N ARG A 13 -4.01 16.50 6.66
CA ARG A 13 -2.78 17.28 6.51
C ARG A 13 -2.08 17.60 7.84
N ASP A 14 -2.84 17.78 8.90
CA ASP A 14 -2.29 18.13 10.20
C ASP A 14 -1.76 16.94 11.00
N HIS A 15 -1.90 15.73 10.49
CA HIS A 15 -1.33 14.55 11.12
C HIS A 15 0.18 14.46 10.84
N THR A 16 0.97 14.28 11.89
CA THR A 16 2.39 13.95 11.72
C THR A 16 2.51 12.48 11.31
N GLU A 17 3.70 12.08 10.84
CA GLU A 17 3.95 10.69 10.51
C GLU A 17 3.68 9.76 11.69
N LYS A 18 4.10 10.16 12.88
CA LYS A 18 3.85 9.39 14.09
C LYS A 18 2.35 9.24 14.35
N GLU A 19 1.61 10.32 14.21
CA GLU A 19 0.18 10.32 14.47
C GLU A 19 -0.59 9.42 13.50
N TRP A 20 -0.32 9.52 12.20
CA TRP A 20 -1.07 8.69 11.27
C TRP A 20 -0.67 7.22 11.36
N LYS A 21 0.60 6.93 11.68
CA LYS A 21 1.02 5.55 11.91
C LYS A 21 0.36 4.94 13.15
N GLU A 22 0.28 5.70 14.22
CA GLU A 22 -0.42 5.27 15.42
C GLU A 22 -1.90 5.02 15.15
N LYS A 23 -2.52 5.87 14.36
CA LYS A 23 -3.92 5.71 13.98
C LYS A 23 -4.15 4.44 13.18
N LEU A 24 -3.30 4.17 12.19
CA LEU A 24 -3.38 2.95 11.42
C LEU A 24 -3.19 1.71 12.30
N ASN A 25 -2.21 1.76 13.18
CA ASN A 25 -1.97 0.64 14.10
C ASN A 25 -3.14 0.40 15.03
N LYS A 26 -3.81 1.46 15.47
CA LYS A 26 -4.97 1.34 16.33
C LYS A 26 -6.17 0.76 15.56
N ASP A 27 -6.43 1.30 14.37
CA ASP A 27 -7.61 0.91 13.59
C ASP A 27 -7.48 -0.50 13.00
N PHE A 28 -6.26 -0.92 12.69
CA PHE A 28 -6.00 -2.21 12.04
C PHE A 28 -5.16 -3.14 12.92
N ARG A 29 -5.20 -2.95 14.24
CA ARG A 29 -4.31 -3.64 15.18
C ARG A 29 -4.23 -5.15 14.99
N ASP A 30 -5.38 -5.80 14.97
CA ASP A 30 -5.42 -7.25 14.95
C ASP A 30 -4.78 -7.80 13.68
N LEU A 31 -5.04 -7.13 12.57
CA LEU A 31 -4.51 -7.54 11.28
C LEU A 31 -3.01 -7.28 11.18
N LEU A 32 -2.57 -6.09 11.59
CA LEU A 32 -1.17 -5.70 11.47
C LEU A 32 -0.25 -6.47 12.41
N ASN A 33 -0.75 -6.88 13.55
CA ASN A 33 0.05 -7.68 14.48
C ASN A 33 0.32 -9.09 13.97
N GLU A 34 -0.54 -9.59 13.09
CA GLU A 34 -0.38 -10.93 12.54
C GLU A 34 0.45 -10.97 11.27
N ASP A 35 0.61 -9.84 10.61
CA ASP A 35 1.33 -9.78 9.33
C ASP A 35 2.22 -8.54 9.26
N PHE A 36 3.48 -8.73 9.62
CA PHE A 36 4.46 -7.65 9.63
C PHE A 36 4.67 -7.05 8.25
N LEU A 37 4.73 -7.90 7.20
CA LEU A 37 4.93 -7.41 5.84
C LEU A 37 3.75 -6.55 5.38
N LEU A 38 2.56 -6.92 5.80
CA LEU A 38 1.38 -6.11 5.50
C LEU A 38 1.52 -4.72 6.13
N SER A 39 1.99 -4.65 7.36
CA SER A 39 2.23 -3.38 8.03
C SER A 39 3.21 -2.49 7.25
N VAL A 40 4.30 -3.08 6.76
CA VAL A 40 5.28 -2.36 5.95
C VAL A 40 4.65 -1.87 4.65
N GLY A 41 3.90 -2.74 3.98
CA GLY A 41 3.26 -2.41 2.71
C GLY A 41 2.24 -1.28 2.83
N ILE A 42 1.44 -1.30 3.88
CA ILE A 42 0.47 -0.24 4.15
C ILE A 42 1.20 1.08 4.39
N GLY A 43 2.25 1.04 5.19
CA GLY A 43 3.04 2.24 5.47
C GLY A 43 3.63 2.85 4.20
N GLU A 44 4.15 2.03 3.32
CA GLU A 44 4.69 2.51 2.04
C GLU A 44 3.62 3.13 1.16
N ALA A 45 2.46 2.50 1.07
CA ALA A 45 1.37 2.99 0.23
C ALA A 45 0.81 4.32 0.74
N VAL A 46 0.63 4.43 2.06
CA VAL A 46 0.15 5.68 2.65
C VAL A 46 1.20 6.78 2.51
N ASN A 47 2.46 6.45 2.75
CA ASN A 47 3.53 7.43 2.62
C ASN A 47 3.66 7.95 1.19
N ASN A 48 3.54 7.07 0.19
CA ASN A 48 3.52 7.48 -1.20
C ASN A 48 2.36 8.44 -1.50
N ALA A 49 1.19 8.15 -0.96
CA ALA A 49 0.02 9.01 -1.18
C ALA A 49 0.22 10.39 -0.54
N ILE A 50 0.90 10.44 0.60
CA ILE A 50 1.18 11.71 1.28
C ILE A 50 2.26 12.51 0.56
N GLU A 51 3.38 11.87 0.21
CA GLU A 51 4.52 12.55 -0.39
C GLU A 51 4.27 13.01 -1.82
N HIS A 52 3.57 12.20 -2.59
CA HIS A 52 3.39 12.45 -4.02
C HIS A 52 1.97 12.83 -4.42
N GLY A 53 1.03 12.69 -3.51
CA GLY A 53 -0.36 13.03 -3.72
C GLY A 53 -0.76 14.28 -2.95
N ASN A 54 -1.99 14.27 -2.44
CA ASN A 54 -2.49 15.37 -1.64
C ASN A 54 -3.53 14.86 -0.65
N TYR A 55 -3.68 15.60 0.43
CA TYR A 55 -4.65 15.28 1.47
C TYR A 55 -6.09 15.60 1.06
N PRO A 56 -7.07 14.96 1.67
CA PRO A 56 -6.90 13.86 2.61
C PRO A 56 -6.54 12.55 1.91
N VAL A 57 -5.92 11.65 2.63
CA VAL A 57 -5.63 10.30 2.15
C VAL A 57 -6.63 9.37 2.82
N ILE A 58 -7.40 8.64 2.02
CA ILE A 58 -8.43 7.75 2.50
C ILE A 58 -7.92 6.31 2.35
N VAL A 59 -7.91 5.59 3.46
CA VAL A 59 -7.48 4.20 3.49
C VAL A 59 -8.68 3.35 3.83
N GLU A 60 -9.08 2.48 2.91
CA GLU A 60 -10.14 1.52 3.12
C GLU A 60 -9.55 0.11 3.09
N LEU A 61 -9.99 -0.72 3.99
CA LEU A 61 -9.47 -2.07 4.11
C LEU A 61 -10.61 -3.03 4.34
N GLN A 62 -10.66 -4.07 3.55
CA GLN A 62 -11.57 -5.19 3.76
C GLN A 62 -10.72 -6.43 3.94
N TYR A 63 -11.02 -7.20 4.95
CA TYR A 63 -10.32 -8.47 5.07
C TYR A 63 -11.28 -9.58 5.51
N SER A 64 -10.92 -10.76 5.09
CA SER A 64 -11.57 -12.00 5.51
C SER A 64 -10.48 -12.89 6.10
N LYS A 65 -10.83 -14.11 6.40
CA LYS A 65 -9.87 -15.05 7.00
C LYS A 65 -8.57 -15.18 6.21
N ASN A 66 -8.65 -15.18 4.89
CA ASN A 66 -7.50 -15.51 4.04
C ASN A 66 -7.03 -14.39 3.14
N THR A 67 -7.71 -13.28 3.08
CA THR A 67 -7.36 -12.22 2.13
C THR A 67 -7.51 -10.84 2.73
N VAL A 68 -6.68 -9.93 2.23
CA VAL A 68 -6.75 -8.51 2.55
C VAL A 68 -6.87 -7.74 1.25
N ASP A 69 -7.89 -6.90 1.15
CA ASP A 69 -8.11 -6.02 0.00
C ASP A 69 -8.09 -4.59 0.53
N MET A 70 -7.22 -3.78 -0.03
CA MET A 70 -7.01 -2.44 0.46
C MET A 70 -7.07 -1.43 -0.66
N ARG A 71 -7.64 -0.28 -0.37
CA ARG A 71 -7.72 0.83 -1.31
C ARG A 71 -7.22 2.10 -0.64
N ILE A 72 -6.28 2.76 -1.29
CA ILE A 72 -5.71 4.00 -0.79
C ILE A 72 -5.87 5.07 -1.85
N LYS A 73 -6.59 6.12 -1.51
CA LYS A 73 -6.90 7.21 -2.41
C LYS A 73 -6.38 8.53 -1.87
N ASP A 74 -5.64 9.26 -2.69
CA ASP A 74 -5.27 10.62 -2.37
C ASP A 74 -5.99 11.60 -3.30
N HIS A 75 -5.81 12.90 -3.07
CA HIS A 75 -6.48 13.96 -3.83
C HIS A 75 -5.49 14.76 -4.66
N GLY A 76 -4.38 14.16 -5.02
CA GLY A 76 -3.39 14.76 -5.88
C GLY A 76 -3.67 14.55 -7.36
N ASN A 77 -2.74 15.01 -8.19
CA ASN A 77 -2.87 14.91 -9.64
C ASN A 77 -2.47 13.54 -10.19
N GLY A 78 -1.93 12.68 -9.34
CA GLY A 78 -1.50 11.37 -9.77
C GLY A 78 -0.14 11.40 -10.47
N PHE A 79 0.10 10.37 -11.28
CA PHE A 79 1.35 10.25 -12.02
C PHE A 79 1.12 9.41 -13.27
N ASP A 80 2.13 9.37 -14.13
CA ASP A 80 2.09 8.53 -15.33
C ASP A 80 2.34 7.07 -14.95
N VAL A 81 1.25 6.36 -14.74
CA VAL A 81 1.28 4.98 -14.25
C VAL A 81 1.97 4.05 -15.24
N GLU A 82 1.62 4.17 -16.53
CA GLU A 82 2.20 3.31 -17.56
C GLU A 82 3.70 3.47 -17.65
N LYS A 83 4.18 4.71 -17.63
CA LYS A 83 5.60 4.98 -17.68
C LYS A 83 6.33 4.41 -16.47
N LYS A 84 5.76 4.59 -15.28
CA LYS A 84 6.37 4.12 -14.04
C LYS A 84 6.51 2.60 -14.03
N PHE A 85 5.45 1.89 -14.41
CA PHE A 85 5.51 0.44 -14.46
C PHE A 85 6.42 -0.07 -15.58
N HIS A 86 6.48 0.65 -16.69
CA HIS A 86 7.43 0.34 -17.76
C HIS A 86 8.87 0.44 -17.26
N ASP A 87 9.19 1.49 -16.52
CA ASP A 87 10.53 1.68 -15.95
C ASP A 87 10.89 0.56 -14.97
N ILE A 88 9.93 0.18 -14.13
CA ILE A 88 10.14 -0.91 -13.17
C ILE A 88 10.43 -2.22 -13.92
N GLU A 89 9.65 -2.53 -14.93
CA GLU A 89 9.84 -3.73 -15.73
C GLU A 89 11.18 -3.72 -16.46
N LYS A 90 11.55 -2.58 -17.02
CA LYS A 90 12.79 -2.43 -17.79
C LYS A 90 14.02 -2.66 -16.94
N TYR A 91 14.07 -2.11 -15.73
CA TYR A 91 15.25 -2.17 -14.89
C TYR A 91 15.30 -3.40 -13.98
N GLY A 92 14.16 -4.05 -13.74
CA GLY A 92 14.09 -5.20 -12.87
C GLY A 92 14.13 -4.83 -11.40
N THR A 93 13.64 -5.72 -10.55
CA THR A 93 13.48 -5.43 -9.14
C THR A 93 14.78 -5.28 -8.38
N GLU A 94 15.72 -6.19 -8.59
CA GLU A 94 16.98 -6.17 -7.85
C GLU A 94 17.82 -4.95 -8.20
N ARG A 95 17.87 -4.61 -9.46
CA ARG A 95 18.64 -3.47 -9.91
C ARG A 95 18.09 -2.16 -9.40
N LEU A 96 16.77 -2.04 -9.34
CA LEU A 96 16.15 -0.82 -8.84
C LEU A 96 16.44 -0.60 -7.37
N LEU A 97 16.51 -1.66 -6.59
CA LEU A 97 16.80 -1.54 -5.16
C LEU A 97 18.26 -1.17 -4.91
N SER A 98 19.19 -1.64 -5.75
CA SER A 98 20.61 -1.41 -5.52
C SER A 98 21.13 -0.12 -6.13
N ASP A 99 20.64 0.27 -7.31
CA ASP A 99 21.21 1.36 -8.08
C ASP A 99 20.48 2.70 -7.96
N ILE A 100 19.33 2.70 -7.32
CA ILE A 100 18.52 3.90 -7.16
C ILE A 100 18.24 4.57 -8.51
N VAL A 101 17.86 3.78 -9.49
CA VAL A 101 17.56 4.28 -10.82
C VAL A 101 16.23 5.01 -10.86
N LEU A 102 15.28 4.58 -10.03
CA LEU A 102 13.96 5.19 -9.93
C LEU A 102 13.92 6.22 -8.82
N GLU A 103 13.07 7.21 -9.00
CA GLU A 103 12.74 8.13 -7.93
C GLU A 103 12.05 7.38 -6.78
N GLU A 104 11.88 8.06 -5.66
CA GLU A 104 11.33 7.49 -4.44
C GLU A 104 9.98 6.79 -4.62
N ARG A 105 9.06 7.38 -5.41
CA ARG A 105 7.76 6.75 -5.67
C ARG A 105 7.93 5.38 -6.33
N GLY A 106 8.83 5.28 -7.29
CA GLY A 106 9.07 4.01 -7.98
C GLY A 106 9.58 2.94 -7.04
N ARG A 107 10.44 3.29 -6.10
CA ARG A 107 10.94 2.36 -5.09
C ARG A 107 9.81 1.88 -4.17
N GLY A 108 8.94 2.80 -3.75
CA GLY A 108 7.79 2.45 -2.93
C GLY A 108 6.84 1.50 -3.64
N ILE A 109 6.57 1.75 -4.91
CA ILE A 109 5.74 0.85 -5.72
C ILE A 109 6.38 -0.52 -5.83
N LEU A 110 7.69 -0.57 -6.04
CA LEU A 110 8.41 -1.82 -6.12
C LEU A 110 8.28 -2.63 -4.84
N MET A 111 8.39 -1.99 -3.68
CA MET A 111 8.18 -2.65 -2.40
C MET A 111 6.76 -3.19 -2.26
N MET A 112 5.78 -2.42 -2.68
CA MET A 112 4.40 -2.89 -2.65
C MET A 112 4.21 -4.12 -3.53
N MET A 113 4.84 -4.13 -4.70
CA MET A 113 4.77 -5.29 -5.60
C MET A 113 5.40 -6.55 -5.02
N GLN A 114 6.34 -6.42 -4.10
CA GLN A 114 6.94 -7.55 -3.43
C GLN A 114 6.09 -8.07 -2.27
N ILE A 115 5.29 -7.21 -1.68
CA ILE A 115 4.47 -7.54 -0.51
C ILE A 115 3.07 -8.01 -0.91
N PHE A 116 2.48 -7.36 -1.90
CA PHE A 116 1.12 -7.66 -2.35
C PHE A 116 1.15 -8.45 -3.65
N GLN A 117 0.26 -9.42 -3.79
CA GLN A 117 0.11 -10.19 -5.01
C GLN A 117 -0.48 -9.35 -6.13
N LYS A 118 -1.23 -8.31 -5.78
CA LYS A 118 -1.81 -7.41 -6.76
C LYS A 118 -1.63 -5.97 -6.32
N VAL A 119 -1.10 -5.15 -7.24
CA VAL A 119 -0.96 -3.70 -7.06
C VAL A 119 -1.52 -3.06 -8.32
N GLN A 120 -2.60 -2.32 -8.19
CA GLN A 120 -3.25 -1.73 -9.34
C GLN A 120 -3.63 -0.28 -9.07
N TYR A 121 -3.08 0.63 -9.86
CA TYR A 121 -3.44 2.04 -9.82
C TYR A 121 -4.57 2.33 -10.79
N ASN A 122 -5.37 3.36 -10.50
CA ASN A 122 -6.29 3.88 -11.49
C ASN A 122 -5.49 4.61 -12.58
N ASP A 123 -6.14 4.98 -13.68
CA ASP A 123 -5.46 5.61 -14.81
C ASP A 123 -4.75 6.91 -14.43
N ARG A 124 -5.32 7.64 -13.48
CA ARG A 124 -4.78 8.91 -13.03
C ARG A 124 -3.59 8.74 -12.09
N GLY A 125 -3.53 7.63 -11.37
CA GLY A 125 -2.44 7.38 -10.43
C GLY A 125 -2.66 7.98 -9.05
N ASN A 126 -3.88 8.30 -8.68
CA ASN A 126 -4.18 8.83 -7.34
C ASN A 126 -4.98 7.85 -6.46
N GLU A 127 -5.15 6.64 -6.94
CA GLU A 127 -5.78 5.58 -6.15
C GLU A 127 -5.11 4.26 -6.46
N VAL A 128 -4.78 3.50 -5.43
CA VAL A 128 -4.19 2.18 -5.60
C VAL A 128 -5.03 1.14 -4.88
N VAL A 129 -5.21 -0.01 -5.53
CA VAL A 129 -5.84 -1.19 -4.95
C VAL A 129 -4.75 -2.21 -4.73
N LEU A 130 -4.67 -2.72 -3.50
CA LEU A 130 -3.67 -3.69 -3.08
C LEU A 130 -4.39 -4.92 -2.58
N TRP A 131 -3.92 -6.09 -3.00
CA TRP A 131 -4.50 -7.35 -2.57
C TRP A 131 -3.40 -8.27 -2.08
N ARG A 132 -3.64 -8.88 -0.92
CA ARG A 132 -2.72 -9.82 -0.33
C ARG A 132 -3.46 -11.00 0.25
N GLU A 133 -2.95 -12.18 -0.02
CA GLU A 133 -3.43 -13.40 0.60
C GLU A 133 -2.69 -13.59 1.91
N THR A 134 -3.41 -13.84 2.99
CA THR A 134 -2.77 -14.10 4.27
C THR A 134 -2.13 -15.47 4.27
N ARG A 135 -1.13 -15.66 5.11
CA ARG A 135 -0.27 -16.84 5.07
C ARG A 135 -0.58 -17.89 6.12
N GLU A 136 -1.75 -17.84 6.70
CA GLU A 136 -2.10 -18.82 7.73
C GLU A 136 -1.95 -20.25 7.27
N GLU A 137 -2.44 -20.56 6.07
CA GLU A 137 -2.34 -21.92 5.56
C GLU A 137 -0.90 -22.33 5.29
N ALA A 138 -0.10 -21.42 4.82
CA ALA A 138 1.30 -21.71 4.57
C ALA A 138 2.05 -22.04 5.85
N GLU A 139 1.67 -21.42 6.93
CA GLU A 139 2.28 -21.67 8.24
C GLU A 139 1.89 -23.02 8.81
N ALA A 140 0.75 -23.52 8.42
CA ALA A 140 0.26 -24.80 8.88
C ALA A 140 1.00 -25.99 8.28
N ILE A 141 1.81 -25.77 7.29
CA ILE A 141 2.58 -26.84 6.64
C ILE A 141 3.93 -27.09 7.38
#